data_533ea5e8b22c1aba147dd253fc08f39e
#
_entry.id   533ea5e8b22c1aba147dd253fc08f39e
#
_cell.length_a   1.000
_cell.length_b   1.000
_cell.length_c   1.000
_cell.angle_alpha   90.00
_cell.angle_beta   90.00
_cell.angle_gamma   90.00
#
_symmetry.space_group_name_H-M   'P 1'
#
loop_
_entity.id
_entity.type
_entity.pdbx_description
1 polymer ?
#
loop_
_entity_poly.entity_id
_entity_poly.type
_entity_poly.pdbx_seq_one_letter_code
_entity_poly.pdbx_strand_id
1 'polypeptide(L)'
;MNNSKPIYEEKISGKDTNRPQLQAMLSNIRSGDIINIHEMSRLARNTRDLLNLVEEITSKGATIIFHKENITFNGNEKQDPYQKMMMTMLGAVAELERSILLERQREGIALAKLHNKYKGGKNKLTTEQVAELNTLRKQGMPIARIAKQFKITRPTVYSYLRNEEK
;
A
#
# COMPACT_ATOMS: atom_id res chain seq x y z
N MET A 1 -11.70 23.76 36.80
CA MET A 1 -11.61 23.51 35.37
C MET A 1 -11.31 22.01 35.17
N ASN A 2 -12.24 21.27 34.61
CA ASN A 2 -12.10 19.82 34.40
C ASN A 2 -11.02 19.57 33.33
N ASN A 3 -9.86 19.14 33.76
CA ASN A 3 -8.71 18.83 32.92
C ASN A 3 -8.82 17.37 32.43
N SER A 4 -9.99 16.99 31.89
CA SER A 4 -10.20 15.66 31.30
C SER A 4 -9.44 15.60 29.98
N LYS A 5 -8.36 14.83 29.96
CA LYS A 5 -7.60 14.54 28.75
C LYS A 5 -8.50 13.75 27.78
N PRO A 6 -8.57 14.12 26.49
CA PRO A 6 -9.37 13.37 25.53
C PRO A 6 -8.85 11.93 25.39
N ILE A 7 -9.77 10.96 25.40
CA ILE A 7 -9.46 9.54 25.19
C ILE A 7 -9.96 9.19 23.78
N TYR A 8 -9.08 8.68 22.94
CA TYR A 8 -9.41 8.18 21.61
C TYR A 8 -9.41 6.66 21.64
N GLU A 9 -10.60 6.05 21.58
CA GLU A 9 -10.76 4.59 21.64
C GLU A 9 -11.26 4.08 20.30
N GLU A 10 -10.49 3.14 19.71
CA GLU A 10 -10.85 2.48 18.46
C GLU A 10 -11.25 1.02 18.74
N LYS A 11 -12.49 0.65 18.42
CA LYS A 11 -13.02 -0.73 18.59
C LYS A 11 -13.02 -1.53 17.29
N ILE A 12 -12.09 -1.23 16.36
CA ILE A 12 -12.06 -1.82 15.03
C ILE A 12 -11.07 -2.98 14.97
N SER A 13 -11.50 -4.09 14.35
CA SER A 13 -10.63 -5.26 14.14
C SER A 13 -9.51 -4.93 13.15
N GLY A 14 -8.36 -5.62 13.29
CA GLY A 14 -7.13 -5.34 12.55
C GLY A 14 -7.18 -5.34 11.01
N LYS A 15 -8.35 -5.54 10.37
CA LYS A 15 -8.54 -5.54 8.91
C LYS A 15 -9.00 -4.20 8.34
N ASP A 16 -9.54 -3.30 9.15
CA ASP A 16 -10.09 -2.05 8.67
C ASP A 16 -9.01 -0.97 8.61
N THR A 17 -8.85 -0.33 7.45
CA THR A 17 -7.94 0.80 7.24
C THR A 17 -8.55 2.11 7.70
N ASN A 18 -9.87 2.15 7.91
CA ASN A 18 -10.57 3.33 8.36
C ASN A 18 -10.49 3.43 9.90
N ARG A 19 -9.67 4.37 10.40
CA ARG A 19 -9.44 4.65 11.83
C ARG A 19 -9.86 6.07 12.18
N PRO A 20 -11.17 6.36 12.29
CA PRO A 20 -11.67 7.73 12.48
C PRO A 20 -11.16 8.35 13.78
N GLN A 21 -11.00 7.58 14.85
CA GLN A 21 -10.50 8.09 16.12
C GLN A 21 -9.02 8.44 16.06
N LEU A 22 -8.20 7.64 15.36
CA LEU A 22 -6.81 7.98 15.09
C LEU A 22 -6.70 9.25 14.27
N GLN A 23 -7.50 9.39 13.21
CA GLN A 23 -7.51 10.60 12.37
C GLN A 23 -7.97 11.82 13.16
N ALA A 24 -8.98 11.68 14.00
CA ALA A 24 -9.43 12.76 14.88
C ALA A 24 -8.33 13.16 15.88
N MET A 25 -7.63 12.20 16.47
CA MET A 25 -6.47 12.46 17.32
C MET A 25 -5.39 13.24 16.55
N LEU A 26 -4.97 12.75 15.39
CA LEU A 26 -3.93 13.39 14.57
C LEU A 26 -4.31 14.82 14.15
N SER A 27 -5.59 15.09 13.89
CA SER A 27 -6.08 16.41 13.52
C SER A 27 -6.10 17.39 14.69
N ASN A 28 -6.24 16.89 15.92
CA ASN A 28 -6.37 17.70 17.13
C ASN A 28 -5.05 17.93 17.87
N ILE A 29 -3.99 17.21 17.50
CA ILE A 29 -2.65 17.34 18.12
C ILE A 29 -2.09 18.74 17.94
N ARG A 30 -1.55 19.27 19.03
CA ARG A 30 -0.84 20.55 19.09
C ARG A 30 0.58 20.36 19.59
N SER A 31 1.44 21.32 19.30
CA SER A 31 2.79 21.36 19.87
C SER A 31 2.74 21.40 21.40
N GLY A 32 3.54 20.54 22.02
CA GLY A 32 3.58 20.38 23.48
C GLY A 32 2.59 19.34 24.04
N ASP A 33 1.71 18.76 23.23
CA ASP A 33 0.83 17.67 23.68
C ASP A 33 1.63 16.40 24.00
N ILE A 34 1.14 15.63 24.98
CA ILE A 34 1.70 14.34 25.35
C ILE A 34 0.67 13.25 25.05
N ILE A 35 1.01 12.34 24.15
CA ILE A 35 0.17 11.21 23.74
C ILE A 35 0.64 9.97 24.47
N ASN A 36 -0.23 9.42 25.31
CA ASN A 36 0.02 8.21 26.07
C ASN A 36 -0.58 7.00 25.34
N ILE A 37 0.25 6.03 24.99
CA ILE A 37 -0.14 4.81 24.30
C ILE A 37 0.31 3.62 25.13
N HIS A 38 -0.57 2.63 25.33
CA HIS A 38 -0.24 1.47 26.14
C HIS A 38 0.91 0.65 25.53
N GLU A 39 0.81 0.31 24.23
CA GLU A 39 1.83 -0.46 23.48
C GLU A 39 1.84 -0.06 22.01
N MET A 40 2.99 -0.24 21.33
CA MET A 40 3.17 0.13 19.92
C MET A 40 2.17 -0.54 18.99
N SER A 41 1.78 -1.78 19.26
CA SER A 41 0.79 -2.54 18.47
C SER A 41 -0.61 -1.92 18.45
N ARG A 42 -0.92 -1.03 19.42
CA ARG A 42 -2.17 -0.27 19.44
C ARG A 42 -2.16 0.91 18.48
N LEU A 43 -0.98 1.51 18.27
CA LEU A 43 -0.85 2.62 17.34
C LEU A 43 -0.81 2.14 15.89
N ALA A 44 0.00 1.13 15.58
CA ALA A 44 0.21 0.67 14.21
C ALA A 44 0.24 -0.87 14.12
N ARG A 45 -0.01 -1.38 12.92
CA ARG A 45 -0.07 -2.82 12.62
C ARG A 45 1.25 -3.38 12.11
N ASN A 46 2.08 -2.55 11.57
CA ASN A 46 3.38 -2.87 11.03
C ASN A 46 4.36 -1.76 11.39
N THR A 47 5.63 -2.07 11.29
CA THR A 47 6.71 -1.17 11.70
C THR A 47 6.77 0.09 10.83
N ARG A 48 6.40 0.02 9.56
CA ARG A 48 6.37 1.20 8.67
C ARG A 48 5.30 2.21 9.06
N ASP A 49 4.07 1.73 9.31
CA ASP A 49 2.98 2.61 9.76
C ASP A 49 3.31 3.23 11.11
N LEU A 50 3.95 2.46 12.01
CA LEU A 50 4.41 2.97 13.30
C LEU A 50 5.41 4.11 13.10
N LEU A 51 6.42 3.91 12.25
CA LEU A 51 7.44 4.91 11.95
C LEU A 51 6.81 6.21 11.41
N ASN A 52 5.94 6.09 10.40
CA ASN A 52 5.26 7.24 9.79
C ASN A 52 4.42 8.01 10.82
N LEU A 53 3.67 7.31 11.68
CA LEU A 53 2.86 7.95 12.72
C LEU A 53 3.70 8.63 13.80
N VAL A 54 4.80 8.01 14.22
CA VAL A 54 5.73 8.64 15.18
C VAL A 54 6.34 9.90 14.57
N GLU A 55 6.80 9.85 13.30
CA GLU A 55 7.34 11.02 12.59
C GLU A 55 6.28 12.12 12.43
N GLU A 56 5.05 11.79 12.04
CA GLU A 56 3.97 12.75 11.89
C GLU A 56 3.66 13.46 13.21
N ILE A 57 3.54 12.71 14.31
CA ILE A 57 3.18 13.26 15.62
C ILE A 57 4.31 14.12 16.16
N THR A 58 5.56 13.64 16.09
CA THR A 58 6.73 14.39 16.59
C THR A 58 7.02 15.63 15.73
N SER A 59 6.77 15.60 14.43
CA SER A 59 6.89 16.76 13.54
C SER A 59 5.90 17.88 13.89
N LYS A 60 4.75 17.54 14.47
CA LYS A 60 3.78 18.52 15.00
C LYS A 60 4.21 19.09 16.38
N GLY A 61 5.35 18.67 16.92
CA GLY A 61 5.87 19.11 18.21
C GLY A 61 5.25 18.41 19.40
N ALA A 62 4.56 17.27 19.21
CA ALA A 62 3.97 16.48 20.27
C ALA A 62 4.90 15.33 20.70
N THR A 63 4.75 14.88 21.95
CA THR A 63 5.50 13.78 22.54
C THR A 63 4.65 12.53 22.57
N ILE A 64 5.24 11.37 22.23
CA ILE A 64 4.59 10.05 22.35
C ILE A 64 5.28 9.26 23.45
N ILE A 65 4.49 8.62 24.30
CA ILE A 65 4.97 7.70 25.36
C ILE A 65 4.32 6.34 25.16
N PHE A 66 5.13 5.32 24.90
CA PHE A 66 4.73 3.91 24.88
C PHE A 66 5.05 3.29 26.24
N HIS A 67 4.02 3.02 27.02
CA HIS A 67 4.17 2.60 28.42
C HIS A 67 4.75 1.19 28.55
N LYS A 68 4.32 0.24 27.73
CA LYS A 68 4.76 -1.14 27.79
C LYS A 68 6.22 -1.31 27.39
N GLU A 69 6.64 -0.63 26.34
CA GLU A 69 8.00 -0.65 25.82
C GLU A 69 8.93 0.33 26.58
N ASN A 70 8.35 1.22 27.41
CA ASN A 70 9.06 2.27 28.12
C ASN A 70 9.89 3.18 27.18
N ILE A 71 9.30 3.56 26.05
CA ILE A 71 9.93 4.38 25.02
C ILE A 71 9.17 5.69 24.89
N THR A 72 9.93 6.81 24.81
CA THR A 72 9.40 8.15 24.58
C THR A 72 10.02 8.74 23.32
N PHE A 73 9.20 9.34 22.47
CA PHE A 73 9.63 10.16 21.33
C PHE A 73 9.18 11.61 21.53
N ASN A 74 10.12 12.50 21.73
CA ASN A 74 9.85 13.94 21.97
C ASN A 74 9.79 14.71 20.66
N GLY A 75 8.79 15.59 20.51
CA GLY A 75 8.63 16.44 19.33
C GLY A 75 9.31 17.80 19.45
N ASN A 76 9.49 18.31 20.67
CA ASN A 76 9.93 19.70 20.91
C ASN A 76 11.42 19.86 21.23
N GLU A 77 12.16 18.79 21.42
CA GLU A 77 13.58 18.83 21.76
C GLU A 77 14.46 18.47 20.55
N LYS A 78 15.70 18.99 20.55
CA LYS A 78 16.73 18.46 19.63
C LYS A 78 16.73 16.94 19.80
N GLN A 79 16.53 16.22 18.69
CA GLN A 79 16.43 14.76 18.69
C GLN A 79 17.52 14.16 19.58
N ASP A 80 17.10 13.54 20.68
CA ASP A 80 17.99 12.78 21.54
C ASP A 80 18.67 11.69 20.65
N PRO A 81 20.00 11.51 20.75
CA PRO A 81 20.72 10.45 20.04
C PRO A 81 20.08 9.08 20.19
N TYR A 82 19.50 8.77 21.35
CA TYR A 82 18.76 7.54 21.59
C TYR A 82 17.49 7.43 20.73
N GLN A 83 16.69 8.50 20.65
CA GLN A 83 15.50 8.54 19.79
C GLN A 83 15.87 8.36 18.32
N LYS A 84 16.92 9.04 17.86
CA LYS A 84 17.43 8.91 16.50
C LYS A 84 17.86 7.46 16.20
N MET A 85 18.55 6.83 17.12
CA MET A 85 18.93 5.42 17.02
C MET A 85 17.69 4.52 16.92
N MET A 86 16.70 4.70 17.81
CA MET A 86 15.46 3.92 17.81
C MET A 86 14.69 4.09 16.50
N MET A 87 14.54 5.31 15.98
CA MET A 87 13.89 5.57 14.68
C MET A 87 14.63 4.89 13.53
N THR A 88 15.96 4.92 13.55
CA THR A 88 16.79 4.24 12.55
C THR A 88 16.59 2.71 12.60
N MET A 89 16.56 2.12 13.80
CA MET A 89 16.30 0.69 13.97
C MET A 89 14.90 0.30 13.50
N LEU A 90 13.86 1.07 13.85
CA LEU A 90 12.50 0.84 13.36
C LEU A 90 12.43 0.93 11.83
N GLY A 91 13.11 1.90 11.22
CA GLY A 91 13.22 2.02 9.76
C GLY A 91 13.88 0.80 9.11
N ALA A 92 14.99 0.32 9.69
CA ALA A 92 15.68 -0.88 9.20
C ALA A 92 14.82 -2.15 9.31
N VAL A 93 14.08 -2.31 10.41
CA VAL A 93 13.13 -3.42 10.59
C VAL A 93 11.99 -3.34 9.57
N ALA A 94 11.44 -2.15 9.33
CA ALA A 94 10.39 -1.96 8.34
C ALA A 94 10.84 -2.32 6.91
N GLU A 95 12.09 -2.00 6.56
CA GLU A 95 12.66 -2.35 5.25
C GLU A 95 12.93 -3.84 5.12
N LEU A 96 13.40 -4.48 6.21
CA LEU A 96 13.58 -5.93 6.27
C LEU A 96 12.24 -6.67 6.10
N GLU A 97 11.19 -6.28 6.84
CA GLU A 97 9.84 -6.84 6.69
C GLU A 97 9.35 -6.75 5.23
N ARG A 98 9.56 -5.59 4.60
CA ARG A 98 9.20 -5.39 3.20
C ARG A 98 9.97 -6.30 2.25
N SER A 99 11.28 -6.45 2.44
CA SER A 99 12.11 -7.29 1.58
C SER A 99 11.70 -8.76 1.67
N ILE A 100 11.45 -9.27 2.87
CA ILE A 100 10.96 -10.63 3.11
C ILE A 100 9.57 -10.84 2.43
N LEU A 101 8.68 -9.86 2.53
CA LEU A 101 7.36 -9.95 1.88
C LEU A 101 7.47 -10.03 0.36
N LEU A 102 8.33 -9.22 -0.25
CA LEU A 102 8.58 -9.21 -1.69
C LEU A 102 9.21 -10.53 -2.17
N GLU A 103 10.12 -11.10 -1.38
CA GLU A 103 10.73 -12.39 -1.67
C GLU A 103 9.69 -13.51 -1.67
N ARG A 104 8.90 -13.62 -0.62
CA ARG A 104 7.78 -14.58 -0.55
C ARG A 104 6.78 -14.42 -1.69
N GLN A 105 6.49 -13.17 -2.10
CA GLN A 105 5.62 -12.88 -3.23
C GLN A 105 6.23 -13.38 -4.54
N ARG A 106 7.52 -13.17 -4.78
CA ARG A 106 8.24 -13.68 -5.97
C ARG A 106 8.20 -15.19 -6.04
N GLU A 107 8.49 -15.87 -4.92
CA GLU A 107 8.42 -17.33 -4.82
C GLU A 107 7.00 -17.84 -5.10
N GLY A 108 5.98 -17.22 -4.49
CA GLY A 108 4.58 -17.57 -4.71
C GLY A 108 4.15 -17.40 -6.18
N ILE A 109 4.59 -16.33 -6.86
CA ILE A 109 4.34 -16.12 -8.29
C ILE A 109 5.07 -17.19 -9.12
N ALA A 110 6.31 -17.54 -8.80
CA ALA A 110 7.07 -18.57 -9.51
C ALA A 110 6.36 -19.94 -9.41
N LEU A 111 5.95 -20.34 -8.20
CA LEU A 111 5.18 -21.56 -7.98
C LEU A 111 3.82 -21.54 -8.72
N ALA A 112 3.12 -20.41 -8.70
CA ALA A 112 1.83 -20.29 -9.41
C ALA A 112 2.00 -20.40 -10.94
N LYS A 113 3.12 -19.90 -11.50
CA LYS A 113 3.46 -20.09 -12.92
C LYS A 113 3.76 -21.54 -13.25
N LEU A 114 4.53 -22.24 -12.41
CA LEU A 114 4.81 -23.68 -12.58
C LEU A 114 3.54 -24.54 -12.59
N HIS A 115 2.57 -24.17 -11.76
CA HIS A 115 1.27 -24.85 -11.69
C HIS A 115 0.23 -24.32 -12.68
N ASN A 116 0.61 -23.50 -13.66
CA ASN A 116 -0.30 -22.90 -14.66
C ASN A 116 -1.50 -22.15 -14.06
N LYS A 117 -1.38 -21.71 -12.79
CA LYS A 117 -2.42 -20.93 -12.12
C LYS A 117 -2.46 -19.47 -12.59
N TYR A 118 -1.40 -19.00 -13.21
CA TYR A 118 -1.27 -17.63 -13.70
C TYR A 118 -1.79 -17.53 -15.13
N LYS A 119 -3.11 -17.42 -15.26
CA LYS A 119 -3.78 -17.45 -16.58
C LYS A 119 -3.73 -16.12 -17.34
N GLY A 120 -3.16 -15.08 -16.78
CA GLY A 120 -3.20 -13.72 -17.36
C GLY A 120 -4.62 -13.15 -17.47
N GLY A 121 -4.77 -12.09 -18.24
CA GLY A 121 -6.08 -11.55 -18.59
C GLY A 121 -6.79 -12.45 -19.58
N LYS A 122 -8.12 -12.56 -19.48
CA LYS A 122 -8.92 -13.29 -20.48
C LYS A 122 -8.79 -12.59 -21.82
N ASN A 123 -8.54 -13.36 -22.88
CA ASN A 123 -8.61 -12.85 -24.24
C ASN A 123 -10.00 -12.26 -24.50
N LYS A 124 -10.05 -11.06 -25.07
CA LYS A 124 -11.33 -10.39 -25.36
C LYS A 124 -12.00 -10.98 -26.60
N LEU A 125 -11.24 -11.61 -27.48
CA LEU A 125 -11.71 -12.26 -28.70
C LEU A 125 -11.46 -13.76 -28.63
N THR A 126 -12.38 -14.54 -29.24
CA THR A 126 -12.19 -15.98 -29.46
C THR A 126 -11.18 -16.20 -30.60
N THR A 127 -10.68 -17.42 -30.74
CA THR A 127 -9.76 -17.82 -31.81
C THR A 127 -10.37 -17.53 -33.20
N GLU A 128 -11.66 -17.81 -33.37
CA GLU A 128 -12.40 -17.55 -34.61
C GLU A 128 -12.49 -16.06 -34.92
N GLN A 129 -12.79 -15.24 -33.92
CA GLN A 129 -12.84 -13.79 -34.06
C GLN A 129 -11.46 -13.17 -34.37
N VAL A 130 -10.39 -13.77 -33.85
CA VAL A 130 -9.02 -13.34 -34.20
C VAL A 130 -8.71 -13.66 -35.66
N ALA A 131 -9.10 -14.85 -36.15
CA ALA A 131 -8.93 -15.23 -37.56
C ALA A 131 -9.72 -14.29 -38.51
N GLU A 132 -10.99 -13.95 -38.14
CA GLU A 132 -11.80 -12.96 -38.87
C GLU A 132 -11.15 -11.57 -38.88
N LEU A 133 -10.65 -11.09 -37.73
CA LEU A 133 -9.94 -9.83 -37.62
C LEU A 133 -8.74 -9.74 -38.57
N ASN A 134 -7.96 -10.81 -38.67
CA ASN A 134 -6.79 -10.91 -39.55
C ASN A 134 -7.21 -10.89 -41.03
N THR A 135 -8.29 -11.61 -41.38
CA THR A 135 -8.84 -11.62 -42.73
C THR A 135 -9.30 -10.23 -43.15
N LEU A 136 -10.05 -9.54 -42.31
CA LEU A 136 -10.49 -8.16 -42.54
C LEU A 136 -9.32 -7.19 -42.72
N ARG A 137 -8.26 -7.39 -41.94
CA ARG A 137 -7.04 -6.58 -42.07
C ARG A 137 -6.33 -6.83 -43.41
N LYS A 138 -6.21 -8.08 -43.85
CA LYS A 138 -5.63 -8.44 -45.16
C LYS A 138 -6.46 -7.88 -46.34
N GLN A 139 -7.78 -7.75 -46.19
CA GLN A 139 -8.68 -7.12 -47.12
C GLN A 139 -8.56 -5.58 -47.14
N GLY A 140 -7.66 -4.99 -46.37
CA GLY A 140 -7.41 -3.54 -46.35
C GLY A 140 -8.33 -2.74 -45.43
N MET A 141 -9.16 -3.40 -44.59
CA MET A 141 -10.06 -2.68 -43.68
C MET A 141 -9.27 -1.83 -42.68
N PRO A 142 -9.64 -0.54 -42.46
CA PRO A 142 -8.98 0.34 -41.52
C PRO A 142 -9.10 -0.17 -40.06
N ILE A 143 -8.01 -0.07 -39.27
CA ILE A 143 -7.96 -0.49 -37.86
C ILE A 143 -9.10 0.09 -37.02
N ALA A 144 -9.49 1.34 -37.29
CA ALA A 144 -10.58 2.00 -36.57
C ALA A 144 -11.94 1.30 -36.80
N ARG A 145 -12.19 0.77 -38.01
CA ARG A 145 -13.41 0.06 -38.35
C ARG A 145 -13.42 -1.33 -37.72
N ILE A 146 -12.27 -2.05 -37.76
CA ILE A 146 -12.08 -3.35 -37.09
C ILE A 146 -12.33 -3.20 -35.58
N ALA A 147 -11.71 -2.21 -34.95
CA ALA A 147 -11.87 -1.94 -33.50
C ALA A 147 -13.35 -1.72 -33.13
N LYS A 148 -14.10 -0.99 -33.96
CA LYS A 148 -15.55 -0.74 -33.76
C LYS A 148 -16.38 -2.01 -33.93
N GLN A 149 -16.08 -2.83 -34.95
CA GLN A 149 -16.80 -4.06 -35.24
C GLN A 149 -16.68 -5.09 -34.09
N PHE A 150 -15.47 -5.29 -33.56
CA PHE A 150 -15.23 -6.22 -32.46
C PHE A 150 -15.40 -5.61 -31.06
N LYS A 151 -15.84 -4.34 -30.98
CA LYS A 151 -16.01 -3.59 -29.71
C LYS A 151 -14.76 -3.62 -28.80
N ILE A 152 -13.60 -3.47 -29.42
CA ILE A 152 -12.29 -3.41 -28.75
C ILE A 152 -11.57 -2.09 -29.09
N THR A 153 -10.51 -1.79 -28.35
CA THR A 153 -9.71 -0.59 -28.62
C THR A 153 -8.69 -0.82 -29.75
N ARG A 154 -8.30 0.26 -30.47
CA ARG A 154 -7.26 0.18 -31.50
C ARG A 154 -5.95 -0.46 -31.02
N PRO A 155 -5.41 -0.14 -29.82
CA PRO A 155 -4.25 -0.84 -29.28
C PRO A 155 -4.45 -2.34 -29.12
N THR A 156 -5.66 -2.78 -28.76
CA THR A 156 -6.01 -4.22 -28.65
C THR A 156 -5.97 -4.90 -30.03
N VAL A 157 -6.46 -4.23 -31.10
CA VAL A 157 -6.34 -4.77 -32.48
C VAL A 157 -4.87 -4.97 -32.85
N TYR A 158 -4.01 -3.97 -32.62
CA TYR A 158 -2.58 -4.09 -32.88
C TYR A 158 -1.91 -5.22 -32.08
N SER A 159 -2.35 -5.45 -30.83
CA SER A 159 -1.84 -6.53 -30.00
C SER A 159 -2.15 -7.92 -30.59
N TYR A 160 -3.35 -8.12 -31.14
CA TYR A 160 -3.71 -9.38 -31.79
C TYR A 160 -2.94 -9.59 -33.11
N LEU A 161 -2.79 -8.55 -33.93
CA LEU A 161 -2.02 -8.63 -35.18
C LEU A 161 -0.55 -9.00 -34.95
N ARG A 162 0.08 -8.42 -33.91
CA ARG A 162 1.50 -8.69 -33.60
C ARG A 162 1.76 -10.10 -33.03
N ASN A 163 0.77 -10.73 -32.45
CA ASN A 163 0.93 -12.09 -31.89
C ASN A 163 0.91 -13.18 -32.94
N GLU A 164 0.54 -12.92 -34.18
CA GLU A 164 0.65 -13.86 -35.31
C GLU A 164 2.01 -13.83 -36.01
N GLU A 165 2.79 -12.75 -35.79
CA GLU A 165 4.13 -12.63 -36.42
C GLU A 165 5.24 -13.34 -35.59
N LYS A 166 4.86 -14.02 -34.52
CA LYS A 166 5.75 -14.84 -33.68
C LYS A 166 5.42 -16.31 -33.80
#